data_ac33eab974dd42d87f1ed0d670974c0d
#
_entry.id   ac33eab974dd42d87f1ed0d670974c0d
#
_cell.length_a   1.000
_cell.length_b   1.000
_cell.length_c   1.000
_cell.angle_alpha   90.00
_cell.angle_beta   90.00
_cell.angle_gamma   90.00
#
_symmetry.space_group_name_H-M   'P 1'
#
loop_
_entity.id
_entity.type
_entity.pdbx_description
1 polymer ?
#
loop_
_entity_poly.entity_id
_entity_poly.type
_entity_poly.pdbx_seq_one_letter_code
_entity_poly.pdbx_strand_id
1 'polypeptide(L)'
;MKNARHLLGRVCSLVVSGPKKAAEMFAEDGAFEMRYLDSLGFPWRYEGREKVEGFFKFVRDLYPDMDFHDVKVVCETPDVVVGEYEFTTNSSKTGRVIHQLFVGRLEAENGQIKLLRESINLVELGLAIYTNGLADYKAPTERRI
;
A
#
# COMPACT_ATOMS: atom_id res chain seq x y z
N MET A 1 -3.54 2.48 -24.54
CA MET A 1 -3.86 1.89 -23.22
C MET A 1 -2.76 2.22 -22.24
N LYS A 2 -3.09 2.51 -21.00
CA LYS A 2 -2.10 2.83 -19.96
C LYS A 2 -1.32 1.56 -19.61
N ASN A 3 0.00 1.66 -19.62
CA ASN A 3 0.86 0.53 -19.24
C ASN A 3 1.05 0.46 -17.70
N ALA A 4 1.63 -0.64 -17.23
CA ALA A 4 1.85 -0.89 -15.81
C ALA A 4 2.66 0.23 -15.13
N ARG A 5 3.73 0.71 -15.76
CA ARG A 5 4.56 1.79 -15.23
C ARG A 5 3.76 3.08 -14.98
N HIS A 6 2.95 3.48 -15.95
CA HIS A 6 2.11 4.67 -15.82
C HIS A 6 1.12 4.51 -14.66
N LEU A 7 0.49 3.33 -14.57
CA LEU A 7 -0.47 3.03 -13.50
C LEU A 7 0.18 3.07 -12.12
N LEU A 8 1.39 2.53 -11.96
CA LEU A 8 2.11 2.56 -10.68
C LEU A 8 2.38 4.01 -10.23
N GLY A 9 2.96 4.83 -11.10
CA GLY A 9 3.23 6.23 -10.78
C GLY A 9 1.95 6.99 -10.41
N ARG A 10 0.87 6.75 -11.14
CA ARG A 10 -0.40 7.43 -10.92
C ARG A 10 -1.08 6.99 -9.63
N VAL A 11 -1.15 5.68 -9.33
CA VAL A 11 -1.78 5.20 -8.10
C VAL A 11 -1.03 5.69 -6.86
N CYS A 12 0.31 5.66 -6.88
CA CYS A 12 1.12 6.19 -5.78
C CYS A 12 0.80 7.66 -5.47
N SER A 13 0.55 8.47 -6.50
CA SER A 13 0.21 9.89 -6.31
C SER A 13 -1.19 10.12 -5.76
N LEU A 14 -2.08 9.14 -5.81
CA LEU A 14 -3.49 9.28 -5.46
C LEU A 14 -3.91 8.63 -4.14
N VAL A 15 -3.08 7.75 -3.55
CA VAL A 15 -3.47 6.97 -2.36
C VAL A 15 -4.03 7.87 -1.25
N VAL A 16 -3.36 8.97 -0.94
CA VAL A 16 -3.77 9.89 0.12
C VAL A 16 -4.68 11.00 -0.40
N SER A 17 -4.32 11.63 -1.51
CA SER A 17 -5.05 12.78 -2.05
C SER A 17 -6.41 12.43 -2.65
N GLY A 18 -6.58 11.20 -3.13
CA GLY A 18 -7.83 10.76 -3.76
C GLY A 18 -8.02 9.25 -3.67
N PRO A 19 -8.28 8.70 -2.47
CA PRO A 19 -8.45 7.24 -2.28
C PRO A 19 -9.46 6.60 -3.22
N LYS A 20 -10.57 7.26 -3.47
CA LYS A 20 -11.58 6.80 -4.42
C LYS A 20 -11.04 6.74 -5.84
N LYS A 21 -10.36 7.80 -6.28
CA LYS A 21 -9.75 7.84 -7.62
C LYS A 21 -8.66 6.80 -7.78
N ALA A 22 -7.88 6.56 -6.73
CA ALA A 22 -6.88 5.51 -6.72
C ALA A 22 -7.53 4.12 -6.86
N ALA A 23 -8.61 3.85 -6.14
CA ALA A 23 -9.35 2.60 -6.22
C ALA A 23 -10.01 2.39 -7.59
N GLU A 24 -10.50 3.46 -8.22
CA GLU A 24 -11.10 3.42 -9.56
C GLU A 24 -10.10 3.02 -10.66
N MET A 25 -8.80 3.11 -10.40
CA MET A 25 -7.76 2.62 -11.31
C MET A 25 -7.67 1.10 -11.36
N PHE A 26 -8.23 0.41 -10.38
CA PHE A 26 -8.26 -1.05 -10.34
C PHE A 26 -9.38 -1.59 -11.25
N ALA A 27 -9.17 -2.78 -11.81
CA ALA A 27 -10.24 -3.56 -12.42
C ALA A 27 -11.31 -3.87 -11.35
N GLU A 28 -12.54 -4.16 -11.75
CA GLU A 28 -13.61 -4.48 -10.80
C GLU A 28 -13.28 -5.67 -9.89
N ASP A 29 -12.55 -6.64 -10.42
CA ASP A 29 -12.03 -7.80 -9.71
C ASP A 29 -10.54 -7.67 -9.35
N GLY A 30 -10.00 -6.47 -9.47
CA GLY A 30 -8.60 -6.18 -9.12
C GLY A 30 -8.38 -6.24 -7.61
N ALA A 31 -7.13 -6.47 -7.21
CA ALA A 31 -6.78 -6.63 -5.82
C ALA A 31 -5.55 -5.82 -5.41
N PHE A 32 -5.59 -5.34 -4.19
CA PHE A 32 -4.43 -4.80 -3.47
C PHE A 32 -4.00 -5.80 -2.41
N GLU A 33 -2.70 -6.09 -2.34
CA GLU A 33 -2.15 -7.05 -1.39
C GLU A 33 -0.95 -6.50 -0.63
N MET A 34 -0.94 -6.75 0.69
CA MET A 34 0.21 -6.57 1.57
C MET A 34 0.37 -7.83 2.41
N ARG A 35 1.06 -8.84 1.86
CA ARG A 35 1.15 -10.19 2.43
C ARG A 35 1.62 -10.20 3.89
N TYR A 36 2.58 -9.34 4.23
CA TYR A 36 3.16 -9.31 5.58
C TYR A 36 2.24 -8.74 6.65
N LEU A 37 1.11 -8.12 6.31
CA LEU A 37 0.11 -7.65 7.29
C LEU A 37 -0.46 -8.81 8.13
N ASP A 38 -0.43 -10.03 7.59
CA ASP A 38 -0.83 -11.22 8.34
C ASP A 38 -0.04 -11.38 9.65
N SER A 39 1.24 -11.00 9.65
CA SER A 39 2.08 -11.03 10.85
C SER A 39 1.59 -10.12 11.96
N LEU A 40 0.80 -9.10 11.65
CA LEU A 40 0.18 -8.19 12.61
C LEU A 40 -1.29 -8.52 12.88
N GLY A 41 -1.81 -9.60 12.28
CA GLY A 41 -3.19 -10.02 12.43
C GLY A 41 -4.20 -9.23 11.58
N PHE A 42 -3.73 -8.44 10.62
CA PHE A 42 -4.60 -7.70 9.70
C PHE A 42 -4.90 -8.49 8.43
N PRO A 43 -6.05 -8.25 7.78
CA PRO A 43 -6.27 -8.72 6.42
C PRO A 43 -5.14 -8.24 5.51
N TRP A 44 -4.70 -9.09 4.60
CA TRP A 44 -3.58 -8.78 3.70
C TRP A 44 -4.00 -8.64 2.24
N ARG A 45 -5.23 -9.05 1.89
CA ARG A 45 -5.78 -8.94 0.53
C ARG A 45 -7.11 -8.19 0.52
N TYR A 46 -7.19 -7.20 -0.34
CA TYR A 46 -8.35 -6.34 -0.53
C TYR A 46 -8.77 -6.47 -2.00
N GLU A 47 -9.82 -7.24 -2.27
CA GLU A 47 -10.32 -7.50 -3.62
C GLU A 47 -11.56 -6.69 -3.91
N GLY A 48 -11.56 -6.03 -5.07
CA GLY A 48 -12.61 -5.13 -5.52
C GLY A 48 -12.40 -3.68 -5.07
N ARG A 49 -12.91 -2.76 -5.88
CA ARG A 49 -12.69 -1.31 -5.69
C ARG A 49 -13.13 -0.79 -4.33
N GLU A 50 -14.25 -1.29 -3.80
CA GLU A 50 -14.77 -0.85 -2.51
C GLU A 50 -13.79 -1.17 -1.37
N LYS A 51 -13.28 -2.40 -1.34
CA LYS A 51 -12.31 -2.81 -0.31
C LYS A 51 -10.97 -2.10 -0.47
N VAL A 52 -10.53 -1.90 -1.70
CA VAL A 52 -9.30 -1.13 -1.99
C VAL A 52 -9.45 0.31 -1.53
N GLU A 53 -10.58 0.96 -1.83
CA GLU A 53 -10.86 2.32 -1.36
C GLU A 53 -10.85 2.41 0.17
N GLY A 54 -11.48 1.45 0.84
CA GLY A 54 -11.51 1.39 2.31
C GLY A 54 -10.12 1.30 2.92
N PHE A 55 -9.24 0.48 2.32
CA PHE A 55 -7.85 0.38 2.76
C PHE A 55 -7.07 1.68 2.51
N PHE A 56 -7.23 2.31 1.36
CA PHE A 56 -6.56 3.57 1.06
C PHE A 56 -7.05 4.73 1.95
N LYS A 57 -8.31 4.73 2.35
CA LYS A 57 -8.82 5.67 3.35
C LYS A 57 -8.17 5.46 4.72
N PHE A 58 -7.98 4.21 5.12
CA PHE A 58 -7.24 3.88 6.34
C PHE A 58 -5.80 4.42 6.29
N VAL A 59 -5.11 4.23 5.16
CA VAL A 59 -3.75 4.76 4.95
C VAL A 59 -3.74 6.28 5.04
N ARG A 60 -4.67 6.95 4.39
CA ARG A 60 -4.83 8.42 4.46
C ARG A 60 -5.05 8.90 5.89
N ASP A 61 -5.91 8.21 6.65
CA ASP A 61 -6.22 8.61 8.01
C ASP A 61 -5.02 8.41 8.95
N LEU A 62 -4.23 7.36 8.71
CA LEU A 62 -3.00 7.10 9.48
C LEU A 62 -1.88 8.06 9.11
N TYR A 63 -1.74 8.39 7.83
CA TYR A 63 -0.65 9.21 7.27
C TYR A 63 -1.21 10.34 6.39
N PRO A 64 -1.90 11.34 6.97
CA PRO A 64 -2.58 12.38 6.18
C PRO A 64 -1.64 13.22 5.33
N ASP A 65 -0.38 13.34 5.74
CA ASP A 65 0.64 14.13 5.05
C ASP A 65 1.62 13.26 4.23
N MET A 66 1.27 11.99 4.02
CA MET A 66 2.13 11.09 3.25
C MET A 66 2.22 11.53 1.79
N ASP A 67 3.44 11.56 1.29
CA ASP A 67 3.74 11.80 -0.12
C ASP A 67 4.86 10.84 -0.54
N PHE A 68 4.56 9.98 -1.51
CA PHE A 68 5.58 9.10 -2.06
C PHE A 68 6.57 9.89 -2.91
N HIS A 69 7.85 9.69 -2.65
CA HIS A 69 8.93 10.27 -3.42
C HIS A 69 9.90 9.18 -3.87
N ASP A 70 10.78 9.56 -4.80
CA ASP A 70 11.83 8.69 -5.33
C ASP A 70 11.30 7.37 -5.91
N VAL A 71 10.16 7.41 -6.60
CA VAL A 71 9.61 6.24 -7.28
C VAL A 71 10.59 5.78 -8.36
N LYS A 72 11.20 4.61 -8.16
CA LYS A 72 12.18 4.01 -9.07
C LYS A 72 11.63 2.74 -9.66
N VAL A 73 11.60 2.66 -10.98
CA VAL A 73 11.27 1.42 -11.68
C VAL A 73 12.51 0.52 -11.70
N VAL A 74 12.38 -0.66 -11.13
CA VAL A 74 13.45 -1.67 -11.07
C VAL A 74 13.47 -2.53 -12.32
N CYS A 75 12.28 -3.00 -12.72
CA CYS A 75 12.11 -3.75 -13.97
C CYS A 75 10.67 -3.62 -14.45
N GLU A 76 10.46 -3.78 -15.74
CA GLU A 76 9.14 -3.64 -16.33
C GLU A 76 8.97 -4.43 -17.63
N THR A 77 7.72 -4.81 -17.88
CA THR A 77 7.16 -5.13 -19.19
C THR A 77 5.97 -4.22 -19.41
N PRO A 78 5.29 -4.20 -20.56
CA PRO A 78 4.06 -3.41 -20.71
C PRO A 78 2.99 -3.70 -19.66
N ASP A 79 2.90 -4.95 -19.21
CA ASP A 79 1.84 -5.42 -18.31
C ASP A 79 2.27 -5.57 -16.85
N VAL A 80 3.57 -5.55 -16.55
CA VAL A 80 4.08 -5.74 -15.19
C VAL A 80 5.19 -4.73 -14.90
N VAL A 81 5.14 -4.12 -13.73
CA VAL A 81 6.20 -3.25 -13.23
C VAL A 81 6.53 -3.59 -11.79
N VAL A 82 7.83 -3.57 -11.48
CA VAL A 82 8.32 -3.61 -10.10
C VAL A 82 9.03 -2.29 -9.83
N GLY A 83 8.64 -1.62 -8.76
CA GLY A 83 9.21 -0.34 -8.36
C GLY A 83 9.48 -0.25 -6.88
N GLU A 84 10.35 0.68 -6.51
CA GLU A 84 10.64 1.06 -5.13
C GLU A 84 10.24 2.51 -4.93
N TYR A 85 9.62 2.79 -3.80
CA TYR A 85 9.18 4.14 -3.45
C TYR A 85 9.08 4.27 -1.93
N GLU A 86 9.23 5.48 -1.43
CA GLU A 86 9.33 5.72 0.00
C GLU A 86 8.61 6.98 0.45
N PHE A 87 8.32 7.05 1.73
CA PHE A 87 7.86 8.28 2.37
C PHE A 87 8.43 8.40 3.79
N THR A 88 8.49 9.62 4.26
CA THR A 88 8.72 9.95 5.67
C THR A 88 7.60 10.89 6.10
N THR A 89 6.89 10.53 7.16
CA THR A 89 5.75 11.30 7.66
C THR A 89 5.52 11.03 9.15
N ASN A 90 4.58 11.73 9.74
CA ASN A 90 4.17 11.47 11.11
C ASN A 90 2.89 10.61 11.12
N SER A 91 2.85 9.62 12.01
CA SER A 91 1.62 8.90 12.28
C SER A 91 0.61 9.81 12.98
N SER A 92 -0.61 9.88 12.47
CA SER A 92 -1.71 10.61 13.13
C SER A 92 -2.14 9.95 14.45
N LYS A 93 -1.88 8.65 14.59
CA LYS A 93 -2.29 7.88 15.78
C LYS A 93 -1.30 8.00 16.93
N THR A 94 -0.01 7.97 16.66
CA THR A 94 1.03 7.98 17.72
C THR A 94 1.89 9.24 17.72
N GLY A 95 1.85 10.03 16.65
CA GLY A 95 2.72 11.19 16.46
C GLY A 95 4.17 10.87 16.10
N ARG A 96 4.54 9.58 16.02
CA ARG A 96 5.91 9.19 15.70
C ARG A 96 6.23 9.47 14.24
N VAL A 97 7.47 9.84 13.99
CA VAL A 97 8.02 9.92 12.63
C VAL A 97 8.20 8.51 12.10
N ILE A 98 7.64 8.24 10.94
CA ILE A 98 7.64 6.95 10.27
C ILE A 98 8.34 7.08 8.93
N HIS A 99 9.27 6.18 8.66
CA HIS A 99 9.93 6.07 7.37
C HIS A 99 9.61 4.69 6.76
N GLN A 100 8.98 4.67 5.58
CA GLN A 100 8.63 3.43 4.89
C GLN A 100 9.27 3.37 3.52
N LEU A 101 9.91 2.25 3.24
CA LEU A 101 10.34 1.86 1.91
C LEU A 101 9.43 0.74 1.42
N PHE A 102 8.86 0.94 0.25
CA PHE A 102 7.98 -0.01 -0.41
C PHE A 102 8.69 -0.68 -1.58
N VAL A 103 8.45 -1.96 -1.74
CA VAL A 103 8.64 -2.65 -3.00
C VAL A 103 7.26 -3.02 -3.51
N GLY A 104 6.87 -2.47 -4.65
CA GLY A 104 5.57 -2.71 -5.26
C GLY A 104 5.68 -3.44 -6.59
N ARG A 105 4.85 -4.48 -6.78
CA ARG A 105 4.65 -5.15 -8.06
C ARG A 105 3.24 -4.90 -8.52
N LEU A 106 3.11 -4.27 -9.69
CA LEU A 106 1.82 -3.99 -10.30
C LEU A 106 1.66 -4.79 -11.58
N GLU A 107 0.54 -5.46 -11.71
CA GLU A 107 0.11 -6.16 -12.92
C GLU A 107 -1.08 -5.42 -13.52
N ALA A 108 -0.98 -5.08 -14.80
CA ALA A 108 -2.00 -4.36 -15.55
C ALA A 108 -2.73 -5.28 -16.52
N GLU A 109 -4.02 -5.04 -16.67
CA GLU A 109 -4.86 -5.73 -17.65
C GLU A 109 -5.86 -4.73 -18.21
N ASN A 110 -5.93 -4.60 -19.52
CA ASN A 110 -6.85 -3.68 -20.21
C ASN A 110 -6.77 -2.22 -19.71
N GLY A 111 -5.56 -1.76 -19.38
CA GLY A 111 -5.34 -0.38 -18.91
C GLY A 111 -5.77 -0.14 -17.47
N GLN A 112 -6.05 -1.17 -16.70
CA GLN A 112 -6.45 -1.12 -15.30
C GLN A 112 -5.52 -1.97 -14.43
N ILE A 113 -5.49 -1.70 -13.13
CA ILE A 113 -4.68 -2.47 -12.18
C ILE A 113 -5.43 -3.77 -11.86
N LYS A 114 -4.81 -4.89 -12.21
CA LYS A 114 -5.32 -6.22 -11.84
C LYS A 114 -4.81 -6.64 -10.47
N LEU A 115 -3.55 -6.34 -10.20
CA LEU A 115 -2.93 -6.61 -8.90
C LEU A 115 -1.92 -5.51 -8.58
N LEU A 116 -1.96 -4.99 -7.37
CA LEU A 116 -0.87 -4.26 -6.76
C LEU A 116 -0.49 -4.96 -5.46
N ARG A 117 0.72 -5.52 -5.42
CA ARG A 117 1.26 -6.16 -4.21
C ARG A 117 2.42 -5.33 -3.69
N GLU A 118 2.35 -4.93 -2.42
CA GLU A 118 3.39 -4.15 -1.78
C GLU A 118 4.00 -4.89 -0.60
N SER A 119 5.32 -4.74 -0.42
CA SER A 119 6.05 -5.16 0.77
C SER A 119 6.55 -3.93 1.50
N ILE A 120 6.43 -3.92 2.81
CA ILE A 120 6.76 -2.80 3.68
C ILE A 120 7.56 -3.24 4.90
N ASN A 121 8.10 -2.27 5.63
CA ASN A 121 8.71 -2.51 6.93
C ASN A 121 7.63 -2.58 8.02
N LEU A 122 7.38 -3.77 8.56
CA LEU A 122 6.35 -3.98 9.58
C LEU A 122 6.73 -3.37 10.93
N VAL A 123 8.01 -3.20 11.23
CA VAL A 123 8.45 -2.51 12.46
C VAL A 123 7.99 -1.06 12.41
N GLU A 124 8.21 -0.37 11.30
CA GLU A 124 7.75 1.02 11.12
C GLU A 124 6.21 1.11 11.19
N LEU A 125 5.48 0.16 10.62
CA LEU A 125 4.02 0.13 10.75
C LEU A 125 3.60 -0.07 12.21
N GLY A 126 4.25 -0.98 12.94
CA GLY A 126 3.99 -1.17 14.37
C GLY A 126 4.22 0.10 15.18
N LEU A 127 5.29 0.85 14.91
CA LEU A 127 5.55 2.15 15.53
C LEU A 127 4.48 3.19 15.18
N ALA A 128 3.85 3.09 14.02
CA ALA A 128 2.79 3.99 13.60
C ALA A 128 1.45 3.71 14.30
N ILE A 129 1.15 2.46 14.67
CA ILE A 129 -0.17 2.06 15.16
C ILE A 129 -0.22 1.71 16.65
N TYR A 130 0.89 1.27 17.25
CA TYR A 130 0.91 0.83 18.64
C TYR A 130 1.32 1.96 19.59
N THR A 131 0.50 2.21 20.59
CA THR A 131 0.72 3.29 21.57
C THR A 131 2.08 3.18 22.26
N ASN A 132 2.48 1.97 22.69
CA ASN A 132 3.76 1.72 23.35
C ASN A 132 4.81 1.12 22.40
N GLY A 133 4.63 1.32 21.10
CA GLY A 133 5.53 0.77 20.09
C GLY A 133 5.47 -0.74 20.04
N LEU A 134 6.58 -1.39 19.74
CA LEU A 134 6.63 -2.84 19.56
C LEU A 134 6.33 -3.63 20.84
N ALA A 135 6.36 -3.02 22.02
CA ALA A 135 5.96 -3.66 23.27
C ALA A 135 4.48 -4.10 23.24
N ASP A 136 3.64 -3.46 22.45
CA ASP A 136 2.23 -3.81 22.29
C ASP A 136 1.99 -4.94 21.27
N TYR A 137 3.03 -5.35 20.54
CA TYR A 137 2.87 -6.39 19.52
C TYR A 137 2.61 -7.75 20.17
N LYS A 138 1.58 -8.44 19.64
CA LYS A 138 1.28 -9.84 19.97
C LYS A 138 1.13 -10.62 18.66
N ALA A 139 1.87 -11.70 18.55
CA ALA A 139 1.76 -12.58 17.39
C ALA A 139 0.33 -13.14 17.30
N PRO A 140 -0.30 -13.11 16.11
CA PRO A 140 -1.62 -13.70 15.94
C PRO A 140 -1.58 -15.21 16.19
N THR A 141 -2.66 -15.74 16.78
CA THR A 141 -2.81 -17.17 17.05
C THR A 141 -3.08 -17.97 15.78
N GLU A 142 -3.69 -17.35 14.79
CA GLU A 142 -3.96 -17.94 13.48
C GLU A 142 -3.31 -17.12 12.39
N ARG A 143 -2.73 -17.80 11.40
CA ARG A 143 -2.14 -17.18 10.21
C ARG A 143 -3.10 -17.28 9.03
N ARG A 144 -3.22 -16.20 8.27
CA ARG A 144 -4.13 -16.08 7.11
C ARG A 144 -3.37 -16.20 5.78
N ILE A 145 -2.44 -17.12 5.71
CA ILE A 145 -1.60 -17.28 4.52
C ILE A 145 -2.37 -17.96 3.40
#